data_38f53190f356caea760313706d8c325b
#
_entry.id   38f53190f356caea760313706d8c325b
#
_cell.length_a   1.000
_cell.length_b   1.000
_cell.length_c   1.000
_cell.angle_alpha   90.00
_cell.angle_beta   90.00
_cell.angle_gamma   90.00
#
_symmetry.space_group_name_H-M   'P 1'
#
loop_
_entity.id
_entity.type
_entity.pdbx_description
1 polymer ?
#
loop_
_entity_poly.entity_id
_entity_poly.type
_entity_poly.pdbx_seq_one_letter_code
_entity_poly.pdbx_strand_id
1 'polypeptide(L)'
;MHSVRRLASVFADAVRIYYDDGGCPLCGRETSGGHICTGCETALDAARLPENAFVLRRQHESGDIRNAGKEPEPLDCFSFYAYESDAVRKLLFYLKKYPDRRTAKELAARLCEILPDSRKADRTLYVNIPRSAAGMRKYGFDQAALLASTAARLLDRSGTWAKGGTKAAVPAVYFADLLAVRPFGKVQKALTARERAANKSGRLYVRPFFRHLPWVPRHIVITDDVITTGSSVLAAAETLRGYFPNAEISALSLAVVTRFRFDEPLEDLLN
;
A
#
# COMPACT_ATOMS: atom_id res chain seq x y z
N MET A 1 32.55 8.63 5.85
CA MET A 1 31.22 8.64 5.21
C MET A 1 31.20 8.32 3.70
N HIS A 2 32.29 8.45 2.96
CA HIS A 2 32.37 8.13 1.51
C HIS A 2 32.41 6.63 1.17
N SER A 3 32.96 5.80 2.06
CA SER A 3 33.13 4.35 1.83
C SER A 3 31.80 3.57 1.87
N VAL A 4 30.88 3.93 2.77
CA VAL A 4 29.58 3.25 2.92
C VAL A 4 28.64 3.52 1.72
N ARG A 5 28.70 4.73 1.15
CA ARG A 5 27.93 5.07 -0.06
C ARG A 5 28.44 4.32 -1.31
N ARG A 6 29.75 4.10 -1.42
CA ARG A 6 30.34 3.30 -2.51
C ARG A 6 29.96 1.83 -2.42
N LEU A 7 29.97 1.24 -1.21
CA LEU A 7 29.53 -0.16 -1.02
C LEU A 7 28.04 -0.33 -1.32
N ALA A 8 27.19 0.62 -0.91
CA ALA A 8 25.77 0.58 -1.22
C ALA A 8 25.50 0.71 -2.73
N SER A 9 26.27 1.53 -3.48
CA SER A 9 26.12 1.63 -4.92
C SER A 9 26.61 0.36 -5.65
N VAL A 10 27.73 -0.20 -5.24
CA VAL A 10 28.27 -1.47 -5.82
C VAL A 10 27.32 -2.64 -5.55
N PHE A 11 26.70 -2.71 -4.36
CA PHE A 11 25.68 -3.71 -4.04
C PHE A 11 24.38 -3.48 -4.83
N ALA A 12 23.97 -2.25 -5.03
CA ALA A 12 22.81 -1.91 -5.88
C ALA A 12 23.09 -2.22 -7.35
N ASP A 13 24.30 -1.98 -7.83
CA ASP A 13 24.70 -2.29 -9.20
C ASP A 13 24.90 -3.80 -9.42
N ALA A 14 25.44 -4.53 -8.44
CA ALA A 14 25.54 -5.99 -8.48
C ALA A 14 24.17 -6.68 -8.43
N VAL A 15 23.24 -6.16 -7.61
CA VAL A 15 21.85 -6.61 -7.59
C VAL A 15 21.15 -6.29 -8.91
N ARG A 16 21.43 -5.13 -9.51
CA ARG A 16 20.89 -4.72 -10.80
C ARG A 16 21.38 -5.62 -11.92
N ILE A 17 22.68 -5.96 -11.96
CA ILE A 17 23.27 -6.87 -12.93
C ILE A 17 22.67 -8.28 -12.78
N TYR A 18 22.49 -8.79 -11.56
CA TYR A 18 21.94 -10.12 -11.32
C TYR A 18 20.46 -10.28 -11.71
N TYR A 19 19.68 -9.19 -11.70
CA TYR A 19 18.25 -9.19 -12.04
C TYR A 19 17.92 -8.57 -13.40
N ASP A 20 18.87 -7.90 -14.06
CA ASP A 20 18.71 -7.43 -15.44
C ASP A 20 19.00 -8.54 -16.49
N ASP A 21 19.46 -9.70 -16.03
CA ASP A 21 19.79 -10.87 -16.88
C ASP A 21 18.57 -11.64 -17.42
N GLY A 22 17.38 -11.03 -17.44
CA GLY A 22 16.20 -11.59 -18.09
C GLY A 22 15.48 -12.69 -17.33
N GLY A 23 15.84 -12.95 -16.08
CA GLY A 23 15.22 -13.97 -15.23
C GLY A 23 13.92 -13.50 -14.55
N CYS A 24 12.97 -14.41 -14.39
CA CYS A 24 11.73 -14.17 -13.65
C CYS A 24 12.02 -13.86 -12.18
N PRO A 25 11.51 -12.74 -11.62
CA PRO A 25 11.76 -12.33 -10.23
C PRO A 25 11.20 -13.31 -9.19
N LEU A 26 10.25 -14.19 -9.56
CA LEU A 26 9.64 -15.14 -8.64
C LEU A 26 10.30 -16.52 -8.64
N CYS A 27 10.86 -16.98 -9.78
CA CYS A 27 11.41 -18.32 -9.88
C CYS A 27 12.81 -18.38 -10.51
N GLY A 28 13.37 -17.28 -11.01
CA GLY A 28 14.72 -17.21 -11.64
C GLY A 28 14.80 -17.79 -13.05
N ARG A 29 13.73 -18.35 -13.61
CA ARG A 29 13.75 -18.87 -14.99
C ARG A 29 13.91 -17.74 -16.00
N GLU A 30 14.63 -17.99 -17.11
CA GLU A 30 14.69 -17.07 -18.23
C GLU A 30 13.28 -16.75 -18.76
N THR A 31 13.07 -15.50 -19.12
CA THR A 31 11.79 -15.00 -19.64
C THR A 31 11.95 -14.55 -21.09
N SER A 32 11.11 -15.06 -21.98
CA SER A 32 11.01 -14.61 -23.36
C SER A 32 9.90 -13.55 -23.47
N GLY A 33 10.26 -12.28 -23.28
CA GLY A 33 9.37 -11.15 -23.58
C GLY A 33 8.58 -10.55 -22.39
N GLY A 34 8.41 -11.22 -21.26
CA GLY A 34 7.80 -10.69 -20.04
C GLY A 34 8.80 -10.60 -18.89
N HIS A 35 8.52 -9.79 -17.88
CA HIS A 35 9.35 -9.73 -16.68
C HIS A 35 9.06 -10.91 -15.74
N ILE A 36 7.80 -11.30 -15.60
CA ILE A 36 7.37 -12.51 -14.89
C ILE A 36 7.16 -13.61 -15.93
N CYS A 37 7.68 -14.82 -15.71
CA CYS A 37 7.52 -15.92 -16.66
C CYS A 37 6.07 -16.43 -16.67
N THR A 38 5.64 -17.01 -17.79
CA THR A 38 4.27 -17.49 -18.01
C THR A 38 3.78 -18.41 -16.89
N GLY A 39 4.63 -19.32 -16.38
CA GLY A 39 4.22 -20.22 -15.30
C GLY A 39 3.96 -19.50 -13.98
N CYS A 40 4.76 -18.47 -13.65
CA CYS A 40 4.51 -17.63 -12.48
C CYS A 40 3.31 -16.70 -12.68
N GLU A 41 3.10 -16.20 -13.89
CA GLU A 41 1.94 -15.39 -14.24
C GLU A 41 0.65 -16.20 -14.08
N THR A 42 0.59 -17.42 -14.64
CA THR A 42 -0.54 -18.34 -14.45
C THR A 42 -0.83 -18.61 -12.96
N ALA A 43 0.23 -18.79 -12.15
CA ALA A 43 0.07 -19.02 -10.73
C ALA A 43 -0.44 -17.77 -9.97
N LEU A 44 -0.05 -16.57 -10.42
CA LEU A 44 -0.58 -15.32 -9.90
C LEU A 44 -2.04 -15.10 -10.35
N ASP A 45 -2.36 -15.39 -11.60
CA ASP A 45 -3.72 -15.27 -12.11
C ASP A 45 -4.70 -16.20 -11.39
N ALA A 46 -4.27 -17.41 -11.07
CA ALA A 46 -5.06 -18.34 -10.25
C ALA A 46 -5.32 -17.83 -8.81
N ALA A 47 -4.53 -16.86 -8.35
CA ALA A 47 -4.67 -16.24 -7.03
C ALA A 47 -5.45 -14.91 -7.07
N ARG A 48 -5.95 -14.48 -8.23
CA ARG A 48 -6.81 -13.29 -8.34
C ARG A 48 -8.08 -13.51 -7.53
N LEU A 49 -8.49 -12.47 -6.84
CA LEU A 49 -9.75 -12.48 -6.13
C LEU A 49 -10.91 -12.39 -7.16
N PRO A 50 -11.95 -13.21 -7.04
CA PRO A 50 -13.14 -13.11 -7.91
C PRO A 50 -13.85 -11.78 -7.69
N GLU A 51 -13.88 -11.31 -6.44
CA GLU A 51 -14.36 -10.00 -6.07
C GLU A 51 -13.22 -9.23 -5.41
N ASN A 52 -12.87 -8.08 -5.98
CA ASN A 52 -11.76 -7.27 -5.51
C ASN A 52 -12.15 -6.28 -4.40
N ALA A 53 -13.44 -5.95 -4.28
CA ALA A 53 -13.97 -5.01 -3.30
C ALA A 53 -14.50 -5.73 -2.04
N PHE A 54 -14.27 -5.12 -0.89
CA PHE A 54 -14.81 -5.57 0.40
C PHE A 54 -14.82 -4.39 1.38
N VAL A 55 -15.57 -4.53 2.46
CA VAL A 55 -15.68 -3.48 3.48
C VAL A 55 -15.01 -3.95 4.77
N LEU A 56 -14.11 -3.13 5.31
CA LEU A 56 -13.55 -3.35 6.63
C LEU A 56 -14.35 -2.56 7.67
N ARG A 57 -14.76 -3.24 8.72
CA ARG A 57 -15.37 -2.66 9.91
C ARG A 57 -14.46 -2.88 11.11
N ARG A 58 -14.40 -1.91 12.01
CA ARG A 58 -13.71 -2.10 13.29
C ARG A 58 -14.59 -3.00 14.14
N GLN A 59 -14.10 -4.14 14.55
CA GLN A 59 -14.79 -4.95 15.56
C GLN A 59 -14.81 -4.18 16.89
N HIS A 60 -15.97 -3.98 17.46
CA HIS A 60 -16.13 -3.38 18.79
C HIS A 60 -15.50 -4.31 19.83
N GLU A 61 -14.37 -3.90 20.39
CA GLU A 61 -13.89 -4.50 21.63
C GLU A 61 -14.70 -3.90 22.79
N SER A 62 -15.49 -4.74 23.46
CA SER A 62 -16.18 -4.37 24.71
C SER A 62 -15.13 -3.84 25.70
N GLY A 63 -15.10 -2.53 25.94
CA GLY A 63 -14.21 -1.88 26.92
C GLY A 63 -13.42 -0.67 26.42
N ASP A 64 -13.52 -0.23 25.17
CA ASP A 64 -12.86 1.00 24.71
C ASP A 64 -13.75 2.23 25.00
N ILE A 65 -13.59 2.77 26.20
CA ILE A 65 -14.35 3.93 26.73
C ILE A 65 -14.09 5.22 25.91
N ARG A 66 -13.01 5.26 25.09
CA ARG A 66 -12.60 6.46 24.36
C ARG A 66 -13.45 6.77 23.12
N ASN A 67 -14.24 5.81 22.64
CA ASN A 67 -15.13 5.95 21.49
C ASN A 67 -16.60 5.60 21.82
N ALA A 68 -17.01 5.73 23.06
CA ALA A 68 -18.39 5.52 23.47
C ALA A 68 -19.31 6.50 22.71
N GLY A 69 -20.03 6.02 21.70
CA GLY A 69 -21.09 6.76 21.01
C GLY A 69 -20.88 7.08 19.53
N LYS A 70 -19.75 6.73 18.92
CA LYS A 70 -19.58 6.85 17.46
C LYS A 70 -19.22 5.51 16.86
N GLU A 71 -20.12 4.93 16.06
CA GLU A 71 -19.75 3.76 15.28
C GLU A 71 -18.59 4.12 14.33
N PRO A 72 -17.54 3.29 14.29
CA PRO A 72 -16.45 3.54 13.37
C PRO A 72 -16.97 3.41 11.93
N GLU A 73 -16.71 4.45 11.13
CA GLU A 73 -17.11 4.46 9.74
C GLU A 73 -16.46 3.29 8.99
N PRO A 74 -17.24 2.53 8.21
CA PRO A 74 -16.74 1.47 7.38
C PRO A 74 -15.69 2.00 6.39
N LEU A 75 -14.78 1.14 5.95
CA LEU A 75 -13.74 1.49 5.01
C LEU A 75 -13.82 0.57 3.78
N ASP A 76 -14.10 1.15 2.63
CA ASP A 76 -14.04 0.44 1.36
C ASP A 76 -12.61 0.03 1.04
N CYS A 77 -12.41 -1.23 0.75
CA CYS A 77 -11.11 -1.82 0.47
C CYS A 77 -11.13 -2.53 -0.87
N PHE A 78 -10.00 -2.42 -1.58
CA PHE A 78 -9.78 -3.08 -2.86
C PHE A 78 -8.48 -3.89 -2.78
N SER A 79 -8.52 -5.14 -3.21
CA SER A 79 -7.36 -6.03 -3.21
C SER A 79 -7.34 -6.90 -4.45
N PHE A 80 -6.14 -7.15 -4.99
CA PHE A 80 -6.04 -7.87 -6.27
C PHE A 80 -5.90 -9.38 -6.06
N TYR A 81 -5.12 -9.82 -5.05
CA TYR A 81 -4.77 -11.21 -4.82
C TYR A 81 -5.18 -11.74 -3.45
N ALA A 82 -5.42 -13.06 -3.39
CA ALA A 82 -5.48 -13.80 -2.13
C ALA A 82 -4.05 -14.02 -1.60
N TYR A 83 -3.78 -13.62 -0.36
CA TYR A 83 -2.46 -13.73 0.28
C TYR A 83 -2.01 -15.19 0.49
N GLU A 84 -2.96 -16.12 0.58
CA GLU A 84 -2.73 -17.54 0.86
C GLU A 84 -1.92 -18.24 -0.23
N SER A 85 -1.89 -17.70 -1.45
CA SER A 85 -1.12 -18.24 -2.57
C SER A 85 0.41 -18.11 -2.36
N ASP A 86 1.13 -19.20 -2.62
CA ASP A 86 2.60 -19.22 -2.60
C ASP A 86 3.22 -18.25 -3.60
N ALA A 87 2.64 -18.14 -4.80
CA ALA A 87 3.09 -17.21 -5.83
C ALA A 87 3.00 -15.76 -5.34
N VAL A 88 1.88 -15.41 -4.69
CA VAL A 88 1.66 -14.07 -4.12
C VAL A 88 2.64 -13.79 -2.98
N ARG A 89 2.86 -14.75 -2.07
CA ARG A 89 3.86 -14.60 -1.00
C ARG A 89 5.27 -14.39 -1.53
N LYS A 90 5.67 -15.11 -2.59
CA LYS A 90 6.97 -14.90 -3.26
C LYS A 90 7.06 -13.51 -3.88
N LEU A 91 6.02 -13.06 -4.58
CA LEU A 91 5.93 -11.73 -5.15
C LEU A 91 6.10 -10.63 -4.10
N LEU A 92 5.36 -10.72 -3.00
CA LEU A 92 5.43 -9.77 -1.89
C LEU A 92 6.81 -9.79 -1.21
N PHE A 93 7.41 -10.97 -1.08
CA PHE A 93 8.76 -11.09 -0.54
C PHE A 93 9.79 -10.42 -1.46
N TYR A 94 9.67 -10.60 -2.77
CA TYR A 94 10.49 -9.92 -3.78
C TYR A 94 10.35 -8.40 -3.66
N LEU A 95 9.12 -7.89 -3.69
CA LEU A 95 8.84 -6.45 -3.56
C LEU A 95 9.38 -5.83 -2.27
N LYS A 96 9.40 -6.59 -1.16
CA LYS A 96 9.94 -6.12 0.12
C LYS A 96 11.46 -5.97 0.10
N LYS A 97 12.14 -6.70 -0.78
CA LYS A 97 13.60 -6.72 -0.87
C LYS A 97 14.15 -5.80 -1.94
N TYR A 98 13.45 -5.68 -3.07
CA TYR A 98 13.97 -5.07 -4.27
C TYR A 98 13.10 -3.90 -4.73
N PRO A 99 13.68 -2.68 -4.87
CA PRO A 99 12.97 -1.51 -5.39
C PRO A 99 12.85 -1.56 -6.92
N ASP A 100 12.37 -2.69 -7.43
CA ASP A 100 12.23 -2.91 -8.86
C ASP A 100 11.05 -2.12 -9.43
N ARG A 101 11.38 -1.12 -10.23
CA ARG A 101 10.40 -0.21 -10.84
C ARG A 101 9.58 -0.88 -11.94
N ARG A 102 10.12 -1.91 -12.60
CA ARG A 102 9.41 -2.62 -13.67
C ARG A 102 8.29 -3.46 -13.07
N THR A 103 8.60 -4.30 -12.10
CA THR A 103 7.59 -5.04 -11.34
C THR A 103 6.58 -4.11 -10.67
N ALA A 104 7.05 -3.02 -10.04
CA ALA A 104 6.17 -2.06 -9.42
C ALA A 104 5.19 -1.41 -10.41
N LYS A 105 5.60 -1.15 -11.66
CA LYS A 105 4.75 -0.59 -12.71
C LYS A 105 3.68 -1.59 -13.14
N GLU A 106 4.04 -2.85 -13.37
CA GLU A 106 3.10 -3.91 -13.73
C GLU A 106 2.05 -4.12 -12.64
N LEU A 107 2.47 -4.17 -11.38
CA LEU A 107 1.57 -4.35 -10.25
C LEU A 107 0.71 -3.12 -9.97
N ALA A 108 1.26 -1.92 -10.11
CA ALA A 108 0.49 -0.70 -10.00
C ALA A 108 -0.60 -0.59 -11.09
N ALA A 109 -0.31 -1.07 -12.31
CA ALA A 109 -1.33 -1.14 -13.37
C ALA A 109 -2.49 -2.06 -12.97
N ARG A 110 -2.20 -3.27 -12.45
CA ARG A 110 -3.22 -4.19 -11.92
C ARG A 110 -4.04 -3.57 -10.78
N LEU A 111 -3.40 -2.84 -9.89
CA LEU A 111 -4.09 -2.12 -8.82
C LEU A 111 -5.02 -1.03 -9.37
N CYS A 112 -4.61 -0.33 -10.43
CA CYS A 112 -5.47 0.66 -11.08
C CYS A 112 -6.70 0.04 -11.77
N GLU A 113 -6.62 -1.22 -12.21
CA GLU A 113 -7.73 -1.92 -12.86
C GLU A 113 -8.91 -2.13 -11.90
N ILE A 114 -8.64 -2.51 -10.66
CA ILE A 114 -9.66 -2.87 -9.67
C ILE A 114 -10.31 -1.69 -8.96
N LEU A 115 -9.76 -0.49 -9.12
CA LEU A 115 -10.34 0.71 -8.51
C LEU A 115 -11.51 1.24 -9.32
N PRO A 116 -12.58 1.74 -8.68
CA PRO A 116 -13.65 2.46 -9.36
C PRO A 116 -13.12 3.77 -9.96
N ASP A 117 -13.76 4.25 -11.02
CA ASP A 117 -13.31 5.44 -11.75
C ASP A 117 -13.30 6.70 -10.90
N SER A 118 -14.17 6.81 -9.90
CA SER A 118 -14.16 7.90 -8.92
C SER A 118 -12.84 7.99 -8.13
N ARG A 119 -12.10 6.89 -8.02
CA ARG A 119 -10.81 6.83 -7.32
C ARG A 119 -9.60 7.01 -8.25
N LYS A 120 -9.84 7.22 -9.56
CA LYS A 120 -8.80 7.35 -10.60
C LYS A 120 -8.60 8.78 -11.10
N ALA A 121 -9.38 9.74 -10.64
CA ALA A 121 -9.37 11.14 -11.11
C ALA A 121 -9.82 12.11 -10.02
N ASP A 122 -9.98 13.38 -10.36
CA ASP A 122 -10.64 14.44 -9.58
C ASP A 122 -10.15 14.59 -8.13
N ARG A 123 -8.93 15.09 -7.97
CA ARG A 123 -8.30 15.35 -6.66
C ARG A 123 -8.19 14.09 -5.79
N THR A 124 -7.73 13.01 -6.41
CA THR A 124 -7.45 11.76 -5.69
C THR A 124 -6.02 11.77 -5.16
N LEU A 125 -5.90 11.65 -3.85
CA LEU A 125 -4.63 11.57 -3.14
C LEU A 125 -4.29 10.13 -2.79
N TYR A 126 -3.17 9.63 -3.31
CA TYR A 126 -2.60 8.35 -2.89
C TYR A 126 -1.66 8.55 -1.72
N VAL A 127 -1.83 7.79 -0.68
CA VAL A 127 -0.96 7.73 0.50
C VAL A 127 -0.56 6.29 0.79
N ASN A 128 0.61 6.07 1.36
CA ASN A 128 1.05 4.73 1.77
C ASN A 128 0.92 4.52 3.27
N ILE A 129 0.70 3.28 3.68
CA ILE A 129 0.96 2.87 5.06
C ILE A 129 2.48 2.90 5.29
N PRO A 130 2.98 3.71 6.24
CA PRO A 130 4.41 3.87 6.41
C PRO A 130 5.07 2.58 6.90
N ARG A 131 6.15 2.18 6.25
CA ARG A 131 6.97 1.06 6.66
C ARG A 131 7.60 1.32 8.04
N SER A 132 7.73 0.28 8.85
CA SER A 132 8.38 0.41 10.15
C SER A 132 9.84 0.88 10.02
N ALA A 133 10.34 1.62 11.02
CA ALA A 133 11.73 2.09 11.04
C ALA A 133 12.74 0.93 10.92
N ALA A 134 12.43 -0.25 11.49
CA ALA A 134 13.25 -1.45 11.33
C ALA A 134 13.25 -1.94 9.88
N GLY A 135 12.09 -1.95 9.22
CA GLY A 135 11.96 -2.29 7.81
C GLY A 135 12.71 -1.31 6.91
N MET A 136 12.60 0.00 7.17
CA MET A 136 13.35 1.02 6.44
C MET A 136 14.87 0.86 6.60
N ARG A 137 15.37 0.57 7.80
CA ARG A 137 16.80 0.29 8.01
C ARG A 137 17.27 -0.96 7.29
N LYS A 138 16.43 -2.00 7.24
CA LYS A 138 16.78 -3.29 6.64
C LYS A 138 16.78 -3.26 5.11
N TYR A 139 15.82 -2.57 4.51
CA TYR A 139 15.57 -2.66 3.08
C TYR A 139 15.82 -1.33 2.32
N GLY A 140 15.92 -0.20 3.02
CA GLY A 140 16.28 1.08 2.44
C GLY A 140 15.15 1.82 1.70
N PHE A 141 13.98 1.21 1.52
CA PHE A 141 12.83 1.80 0.79
C PHE A 141 11.49 1.30 1.34
N ASP A 142 10.41 1.94 0.94
CA ASP A 142 9.04 1.59 1.27
C ASP A 142 8.31 1.07 0.01
N GLN A 143 7.91 -0.21 0.01
CA GLN A 143 7.24 -0.84 -1.12
C GLN A 143 5.83 -0.30 -1.35
N ALA A 144 5.09 0.05 -0.29
CA ALA A 144 3.76 0.63 -0.41
C ALA A 144 3.84 2.03 -1.03
N ALA A 145 4.84 2.84 -0.64
CA ALA A 145 5.11 4.14 -1.26
C ALA A 145 5.50 4.00 -2.74
N LEU A 146 6.30 2.99 -3.09
CA LEU A 146 6.67 2.71 -4.49
C LEU A 146 5.43 2.37 -5.32
N LEU A 147 4.55 1.50 -4.83
CA LEU A 147 3.30 1.13 -5.51
C LEU A 147 2.36 2.33 -5.64
N ALA A 148 2.09 3.03 -4.52
CA ALA A 148 1.21 4.20 -4.49
C ALA A 148 1.68 5.32 -5.44
N SER A 149 2.98 5.65 -5.41
CA SER A 149 3.54 6.68 -6.29
C SER A 149 3.53 6.28 -7.76
N THR A 150 3.68 4.97 -8.04
CA THR A 150 3.63 4.46 -9.41
C THR A 150 2.18 4.45 -9.92
N ALA A 151 1.21 4.03 -9.12
CA ALA A 151 -0.21 4.07 -9.46
C ALA A 151 -0.67 5.51 -9.73
N ALA A 152 -0.34 6.46 -8.86
CA ALA A 152 -0.68 7.85 -9.06
C ALA A 152 -0.11 8.40 -10.38
N ARG A 153 1.13 8.06 -10.75
CA ARG A 153 1.72 8.47 -12.04
C ARG A 153 1.05 7.83 -13.25
N LEU A 154 0.59 6.59 -13.15
CA LEU A 154 -0.12 5.92 -14.24
C LEU A 154 -1.49 6.56 -14.49
N LEU A 155 -2.14 7.04 -13.44
CA LEU A 155 -3.46 7.64 -13.48
C LEU A 155 -3.44 9.14 -13.79
N ASP A 156 -2.37 9.84 -13.44
CA ASP A 156 -2.23 11.26 -13.73
C ASP A 156 -1.99 11.52 -15.22
N ARG A 157 -3.06 11.83 -15.94
CA ARG A 157 -3.03 12.14 -17.38
C ARG A 157 -2.59 13.59 -17.68
N SER A 158 -2.38 14.43 -16.66
CA SER A 158 -2.06 15.84 -16.85
C SER A 158 -0.64 16.07 -17.38
N GLY A 159 0.22 15.03 -17.39
CA GLY A 159 1.61 15.15 -17.83
C GLY A 159 2.51 15.91 -16.86
N THR A 160 2.01 16.26 -15.67
CA THR A 160 2.75 17.05 -14.66
C THR A 160 4.02 16.37 -14.15
N TRP A 161 4.13 15.07 -14.35
CA TRP A 161 5.30 14.27 -14.00
C TRP A 161 6.40 14.25 -15.08
N ALA A 162 6.16 14.92 -16.23
CA ALA A 162 7.17 15.01 -17.30
C ALA A 162 8.31 15.94 -16.86
N LYS A 163 9.55 15.46 -16.97
CA LYS A 163 10.74 16.28 -16.74
C LYS A 163 10.79 17.43 -17.75
N GLY A 164 10.74 18.68 -17.27
CA GLY A 164 11.01 19.87 -18.08
C GLY A 164 9.79 20.57 -18.67
N GLY A 165 8.58 20.29 -18.22
CA GLY A 165 7.37 20.96 -18.72
C GLY A 165 7.17 22.38 -18.20
N THR A 166 6.82 23.27 -19.09
CA THR A 166 6.21 24.59 -18.84
C THR A 166 5.03 24.44 -17.87
N LYS A 167 4.75 25.48 -17.06
CA LYS A 167 3.74 25.59 -15.98
C LYS A 167 2.74 24.43 -15.96
N ALA A 168 3.04 23.45 -15.12
CA ALA A 168 2.31 22.21 -15.05
C ALA A 168 0.86 22.47 -14.65
N ALA A 169 -0.07 21.89 -15.38
CA ALA A 169 -1.44 21.75 -14.91
C ALA A 169 -1.41 21.06 -13.54
N VAL A 170 -2.27 21.47 -12.61
CA VAL A 170 -2.38 20.84 -11.30
C VAL A 170 -2.79 19.37 -11.50
N PRO A 171 -2.07 18.38 -10.97
CA PRO A 171 -2.39 16.96 -11.19
C PRO A 171 -3.78 16.64 -10.67
N ALA A 172 -4.52 15.82 -11.38
CA ALA A 172 -5.80 15.29 -10.91
C ALA A 172 -5.62 14.16 -9.89
N VAL A 173 -4.50 13.44 -10.01
CA VAL A 173 -4.10 12.36 -9.09
C VAL A 173 -2.70 12.67 -8.57
N TYR A 174 -2.52 12.57 -7.26
CA TYR A 174 -1.26 12.92 -6.60
C TYR A 174 -0.86 11.87 -5.57
N PHE A 175 0.44 11.63 -5.42
CA PHE A 175 0.99 10.83 -4.33
C PHE A 175 1.69 11.72 -3.31
N ALA A 176 1.42 11.48 -2.04
CA ALA A 176 2.17 12.06 -0.93
C ALA A 176 2.50 11.01 0.14
N ASP A 177 3.76 10.91 0.53
CA ASP A 177 4.20 10.17 1.72
C ASP A 177 3.77 10.95 2.98
N LEU A 178 2.46 10.94 3.22
CA LEU A 178 1.79 11.84 4.17
C LEU A 178 1.77 11.31 5.59
N LEU A 179 1.70 9.99 5.75
CA LEU A 179 1.62 9.36 7.06
C LEU A 179 3.01 9.05 7.62
N ALA A 180 3.13 9.18 8.93
CA ALA A 180 4.32 8.77 9.65
C ALA A 180 3.97 8.14 11.00
N VAL A 181 4.91 7.33 11.53
CA VAL A 181 4.78 6.68 12.83
C VAL A 181 5.65 7.42 13.84
N ARG A 182 5.07 7.85 14.96
CA ARG A 182 5.84 8.43 16.07
C ARG A 182 6.84 7.40 16.60
N PRO A 183 8.09 7.77 16.81
CA PRO A 183 9.07 6.87 17.43
C PRO A 183 8.61 6.46 18.84
N PHE A 184 8.96 5.25 19.27
CA PHE A 184 8.68 4.80 20.63
C PHE A 184 9.36 5.71 21.64
N GLY A 185 8.59 6.33 22.54
CA GLY A 185 9.10 6.67 23.86
C GLY A 185 9.52 5.37 24.59
N LYS A 186 10.58 5.44 25.39
CA LYS A 186 11.05 4.32 26.21
C LYS A 186 9.86 3.79 27.02
N VAL A 187 9.32 2.67 26.72
CA VAL A 187 8.59 1.67 27.52
C VAL A 187 7.82 0.76 26.60
N GLN A 188 8.11 -0.51 26.63
CA GLN A 188 7.18 -1.63 26.67
C GLN A 188 7.72 -2.88 25.97
N LYS A 189 8.60 -3.58 26.71
CA LYS A 189 8.94 -4.98 26.37
C LYS A 189 7.83 -5.99 26.71
N ALA A 190 6.71 -5.55 27.29
CA ALA A 190 5.68 -6.42 27.89
C ALA A 190 4.28 -6.35 27.25
N LEU A 191 4.13 -5.77 26.04
CA LEU A 191 2.81 -5.72 25.40
C LEU A 191 2.47 -7.00 24.63
N THR A 192 1.26 -7.50 24.86
CA THR A 192 0.65 -8.56 24.05
C THR A 192 0.50 -8.13 22.58
N ALA A 193 0.29 -9.09 21.66
CA ALA A 193 0.05 -8.80 20.25
C ALA A 193 -1.18 -7.87 20.06
N ARG A 194 -2.19 -7.99 20.92
CA ARG A 194 -3.42 -7.20 20.94
C ARG A 194 -3.18 -5.75 21.37
N GLU A 195 -2.39 -5.53 22.42
CA GLU A 195 -2.00 -4.20 22.87
C GLU A 195 -1.07 -3.50 21.87
N ARG A 196 -0.26 -4.26 21.11
CA ARG A 196 0.55 -3.73 20.01
C ARG A 196 -0.30 -3.24 18.85
N ALA A 197 -1.43 -3.87 18.55
CA ALA A 197 -2.38 -3.42 17.52
C ALA A 197 -3.12 -2.16 17.95
N ALA A 198 -3.63 -2.09 19.18
CA ALA A 198 -4.29 -0.91 19.75
C ALA A 198 -3.33 0.30 19.87
N ASN A 199 -2.04 0.06 20.18
CA ASN A 199 -1.02 1.11 20.21
C ASN A 199 -0.57 1.60 18.83
N LYS A 200 -0.83 0.86 17.74
CA LYS A 200 -0.56 1.34 16.38
C LYS A 200 -1.47 2.49 15.97
N SER A 201 -2.75 2.45 16.34
CA SER A 201 -3.72 3.48 15.96
C SER A 201 -3.39 4.87 16.52
N GLY A 202 -2.91 4.95 17.76
CA GLY A 202 -2.51 6.22 18.39
C GLY A 202 -1.12 6.74 17.98
N ARG A 203 -0.41 6.06 17.07
CA ARG A 203 0.96 6.40 16.69
C ARG A 203 1.13 6.98 15.30
N LEU A 204 0.15 6.80 14.44
CA LEU A 204 0.12 7.43 13.13
C LEU A 204 -0.18 8.92 13.28
N TYR A 205 0.47 9.73 12.49
CA TYR A 205 0.19 11.15 12.37
C TYR A 205 0.39 11.61 10.93
N VAL A 206 -0.28 12.70 10.58
CA VAL A 206 -0.12 13.35 9.29
C VAL A 206 1.04 14.33 9.37
N ARG A 207 1.99 14.22 8.43
CA ARG A 207 3.14 15.11 8.33
C ARG A 207 2.71 16.54 8.01
N PRO A 208 3.33 17.59 8.59
CA PRO A 208 2.90 18.98 8.41
C PRO A 208 2.82 19.46 6.96
N PHE A 209 3.55 18.83 6.03
CA PHE A 209 3.55 19.23 4.63
C PHE A 209 2.21 18.98 3.90
N PHE A 210 1.21 18.34 4.54
CA PHE A 210 -0.15 18.25 3.98
C PHE A 210 -0.74 19.62 3.59
N ARG A 211 -0.24 20.69 4.21
CA ARG A 211 -0.61 22.09 3.88
C ARG A 211 -0.10 22.56 2.51
N HIS A 212 0.83 21.83 1.92
CA HIS A 212 1.42 22.11 0.60
C HIS A 212 0.88 21.17 -0.49
N LEU A 213 -0.19 20.41 -0.21
CA LEU A 213 -0.88 19.64 -1.24
C LEU A 213 -1.41 20.59 -2.31
N PRO A 214 -1.44 20.17 -3.59
CA PRO A 214 -1.86 21.03 -4.70
C PRO A 214 -3.34 21.42 -4.59
N TRP A 215 -4.12 20.68 -3.81
CA TRP A 215 -5.55 20.88 -3.56
C TRP A 215 -6.01 20.11 -2.30
N VAL A 216 -7.22 20.40 -1.83
CA VAL A 216 -7.89 19.59 -0.81
C VAL A 216 -8.40 18.31 -1.49
N PRO A 217 -8.03 17.11 -1.03
CA PRO A 217 -8.45 15.86 -1.65
C PRO A 217 -9.96 15.65 -1.51
N ARG A 218 -10.58 15.14 -2.58
CA ARG A 218 -11.94 14.58 -2.56
C ARG A 218 -11.92 13.10 -2.25
N HIS A 219 -10.90 12.41 -2.74
CA HIS A 219 -10.70 11.00 -2.51
C HIS A 219 -9.29 10.76 -1.97
N ILE A 220 -9.17 9.86 -1.01
CA ILE A 220 -7.88 9.40 -0.48
C ILE A 220 -7.82 7.89 -0.62
N VAL A 221 -6.79 7.38 -1.29
CA VAL A 221 -6.52 5.96 -1.46
C VAL A 221 -5.32 5.58 -0.61
N ILE A 222 -5.57 4.86 0.48
CA ILE A 222 -4.53 4.33 1.37
C ILE A 222 -3.98 3.06 0.74
N THR A 223 -2.70 3.05 0.40
CA THR A 223 -2.03 1.91 -0.25
C THR A 223 -1.18 1.13 0.74
N ASP A 224 -1.32 -0.19 0.72
CA ASP A 224 -0.46 -1.13 1.46
C ASP A 224 -0.06 -2.28 0.52
N ASP A 225 0.93 -3.10 0.89
CA ASP A 225 1.28 -4.31 0.17
C ASP A 225 0.30 -5.46 0.50
N VAL A 226 -0.07 -5.61 1.77
CA VAL A 226 -0.98 -6.66 2.26
C VAL A 226 -1.91 -6.13 3.34
N ILE A 227 -3.21 -6.29 3.14
CA ILE A 227 -4.19 -6.13 4.21
C ILE A 227 -4.33 -7.48 4.92
N THR A 228 -3.93 -7.52 6.20
CA THR A 228 -4.10 -8.70 7.06
C THR A 228 -5.38 -8.56 7.88
N THR A 229 -5.31 -8.06 9.10
CA THR A 229 -6.47 -7.75 9.94
C THR A 229 -7.13 -6.40 9.61
N GLY A 230 -6.57 -5.63 8.70
CA GLY A 230 -7.04 -4.28 8.38
C GLY A 230 -6.73 -3.20 9.42
N SER A 231 -6.18 -3.57 10.58
CA SER A 231 -5.95 -2.62 11.69
C SER A 231 -5.08 -1.41 11.30
N SER A 232 -4.09 -1.60 10.43
CA SER A 232 -3.21 -0.51 9.97
C SER A 232 -3.94 0.47 9.05
N VAL A 233 -4.73 -0.04 8.11
CA VAL A 233 -5.49 0.81 7.16
C VAL A 233 -6.65 1.52 7.86
N LEU A 234 -7.33 0.87 8.82
CA LEU A 234 -8.37 1.51 9.64
C LEU A 234 -7.78 2.64 10.50
N ALA A 235 -6.62 2.42 11.14
CA ALA A 235 -5.94 3.45 11.90
C ALA A 235 -5.48 4.64 11.03
N ALA A 236 -5.04 4.36 9.81
CA ALA A 236 -4.65 5.39 8.85
C ALA A 236 -5.89 6.18 8.38
N ALA A 237 -7.00 5.52 8.07
CA ALA A 237 -8.24 6.16 7.68
C ALA A 237 -8.75 7.08 8.79
N GLU A 238 -8.80 6.62 10.04
CA GLU A 238 -9.18 7.43 11.20
C GLU A 238 -8.29 8.68 11.35
N THR A 239 -6.97 8.50 11.22
CA THR A 239 -6.00 9.59 11.27
C THR A 239 -6.27 10.61 10.16
N LEU A 240 -6.50 10.16 8.92
CA LEU A 240 -6.72 11.03 7.77
C LEU A 240 -8.07 11.75 7.82
N ARG A 241 -9.13 11.12 8.32
CA ARG A 241 -10.45 11.77 8.54
C ARG A 241 -10.35 12.98 9.45
N GLY A 242 -9.46 12.95 10.45
CA GLY A 242 -9.21 14.09 11.33
C GLY A 242 -8.64 15.33 10.62
N TYR A 243 -7.98 15.14 9.46
CA TYR A 243 -7.40 16.23 8.66
C TYR A 243 -8.20 16.54 7.39
N PHE A 244 -8.95 15.57 6.88
CA PHE A 244 -9.72 15.67 5.64
C PHE A 244 -11.14 15.12 5.85
N PRO A 245 -11.97 15.81 6.66
CA PRO A 245 -13.27 15.28 7.08
C PRO A 245 -14.28 15.12 5.93
N ASN A 246 -14.06 15.81 4.80
CA ASN A 246 -14.94 15.75 3.63
C ASN A 246 -14.39 14.84 2.51
N ALA A 247 -13.24 14.16 2.74
CA ALA A 247 -12.68 13.26 1.76
C ALA A 247 -13.25 11.85 1.93
N GLU A 248 -13.62 11.23 0.81
CA GLU A 248 -13.93 9.81 0.80
C GLU A 248 -12.62 9.01 0.86
N ILE A 249 -12.52 8.11 1.83
CA ILE A 249 -11.32 7.33 2.07
C ILE A 249 -11.57 5.87 1.71
N SER A 250 -10.62 5.28 0.98
CA SER A 250 -10.60 3.85 0.66
C SER A 250 -9.20 3.28 0.85
N ALA A 251 -9.09 1.95 0.88
CA ALA A 251 -7.81 1.26 0.94
C ALA A 251 -7.59 0.42 -0.32
N LEU A 252 -6.32 0.27 -0.71
CA LEU A 252 -5.87 -0.46 -1.87
C LEU A 252 -4.66 -1.31 -1.51
N SER A 253 -4.68 -2.61 -1.82
CA SER A 253 -3.55 -3.49 -1.58
C SER A 253 -3.32 -4.49 -2.70
N LEU A 254 -2.10 -5.01 -2.80
CA LEU A 254 -1.81 -6.12 -3.71
C LEU A 254 -2.48 -7.41 -3.26
N ALA A 255 -2.51 -7.67 -1.95
CA ALA A 255 -3.10 -8.88 -1.42
C ALA A 255 -3.88 -8.63 -0.13
N VAL A 256 -4.82 -9.51 0.15
CA VAL A 256 -5.56 -9.56 1.41
C VAL A 256 -5.56 -10.99 1.95
N VAL A 257 -5.49 -11.12 3.28
CA VAL A 257 -5.72 -12.40 3.96
C VAL A 257 -7.22 -12.65 3.96
N THR A 258 -7.68 -13.63 3.16
CA THR A 258 -9.10 -13.80 2.83
C THR A 258 -9.99 -14.08 4.02
N ARG A 259 -9.47 -14.77 5.05
CA ARG A 259 -10.20 -15.05 6.30
C ARG A 259 -10.63 -13.80 7.09
N PHE A 260 -10.05 -12.64 6.81
CA PHE A 260 -10.39 -11.36 7.44
C PHE A 260 -11.19 -10.44 6.53
N ARG A 261 -11.50 -10.89 5.32
CA ARG A 261 -12.21 -10.09 4.32
C ARG A 261 -13.70 -9.96 4.63
N PHE A 262 -14.27 -10.98 5.27
CA PHE A 262 -15.70 -11.10 5.45
C PHE A 262 -16.07 -10.91 6.92
N ASP A 263 -16.54 -9.71 7.27
CA ASP A 263 -17.27 -9.46 8.51
C ASP A 263 -18.80 -9.70 8.34
N GLU A 264 -19.26 -10.13 7.17
CA GLU A 264 -20.63 -10.59 6.97
C GLU A 264 -20.74 -12.08 7.28
N PRO A 265 -21.76 -12.52 8.04
CA PRO A 265 -22.01 -13.93 8.23
C PRO A 265 -22.22 -14.59 6.86
N LEU A 266 -21.57 -15.73 6.64
CA LEU A 266 -21.68 -16.55 5.42
C LEU A 266 -23.11 -16.97 5.04
N GLU A 267 -24.09 -16.68 5.88
CA GLU A 267 -25.51 -17.01 5.69
C GLU A 267 -26.20 -16.14 4.62
N ASP A 268 -25.73 -14.94 4.34
CA ASP A 268 -26.33 -14.04 3.36
C ASP A 268 -25.82 -14.21 1.92
N LEU A 269 -24.79 -15.04 1.72
CA LEU A 269 -24.24 -15.34 0.40
C LEU A 269 -24.77 -16.64 -0.22
N LEU A 270 -25.65 -17.36 0.45
CA LEU A 270 -26.24 -18.64 0.00
C LEU A 270 -27.73 -18.56 -0.29
N ASN A 271 -28.33 -17.37 -0.36
CA ASN A 271 -29.73 -17.17 -0.75
C ASN A 271 -29.85 -16.42 -2.08
#